data_9fea3884402e61ad3ad90b7684358381
#
_entry.id   9fea3884402e61ad3ad90b7684358381
#
_cell.length_a   1.000
_cell.length_b   1.000
_cell.length_c   1.000
_cell.angle_alpha   90.00
_cell.angle_beta   90.00
_cell.angle_gamma   90.00
#
_symmetry.space_group_name_H-M   'P 1'
#
loop_
_entity.id
_entity.type
_entity.pdbx_description
1 polymer ?
#
loop_
_entity_poly.entity_id
_entity_poly.type
_entity_poly.pdbx_seq_one_letter_code
_entity_poly.pdbx_strand_id
1 'polypeptide(L)'
;PAEKLQAARQTSWRRTAIVSQSGAFLLNRFSQAPEMSPAYLISMGNQTDLTLGDMMRHFISSDEADVIAVYAEGFKDLDGLRFAQAVREAVRNGKQVIFYKAGRTPEGKNATSGHTASLAGDYMVCENCIRQAGAIMARNFTEFQELILLAEAFRNDAVNGKRLGAVSGAGFEAVGMADSIQSDEYSMSLGAYAESTRSAMQSCINEKHLDKLVTIANPLDINPGADDEVHAHMAELMLNDEGIDAVVIGLDPHSPVTHTLAETDVEAFRMDAPGGILERLSAVRERFRKPLVAVVDGGAQFEPFRNALRERNIPVFPVCDRAIATLSLYMEARLMVKGFV
;
A
#
# COMPACT_ATOMS: atom_id res chain seq x y z
N PRO A 1 -27.71 -5.73 -2.77
CA PRO A 1 -28.54 -5.02 -3.72
C PRO A 1 -27.70 -4.11 -4.61
N ALA A 2 -28.03 -4.00 -5.90
CA ALA A 2 -27.28 -3.22 -6.88
C ALA A 2 -27.11 -1.74 -6.46
N GLU A 3 -28.08 -1.18 -5.78
CA GLU A 3 -28.06 0.20 -5.28
C GLU A 3 -26.94 0.47 -4.26
N LYS A 4 -26.58 -0.54 -3.43
CA LYS A 4 -25.46 -0.43 -2.46
C LYS A 4 -24.10 -0.59 -3.11
N LEU A 5 -24.04 -1.04 -4.37
CA LEU A 5 -22.81 -1.21 -5.15
C LEU A 5 -22.69 -0.16 -6.26
N GLN A 6 -23.64 0.77 -6.35
CA GLN A 6 -23.73 1.73 -7.46
C GLN A 6 -22.55 2.71 -7.51
N ALA A 7 -21.96 3.07 -6.37
CA ALA A 7 -20.76 3.89 -6.31
C ALA A 7 -19.56 3.23 -7.03
N ALA A 8 -19.51 1.90 -7.07
CA ALA A 8 -18.46 1.14 -7.73
C ALA A 8 -18.51 1.17 -9.27
N ARG A 9 -19.61 1.61 -9.87
CA ARG A 9 -19.80 1.58 -11.34
C ARG A 9 -19.27 2.81 -12.06
N GLN A 10 -18.74 3.80 -11.36
CA GLN A 10 -18.38 5.10 -11.96
C GLN A 10 -16.87 5.28 -12.17
N THR A 11 -16.04 4.36 -11.69
CA THR A 11 -14.58 4.45 -11.82
C THR A 11 -14.03 3.52 -12.90
N SER A 12 -12.90 3.87 -13.50
CA SER A 12 -12.17 3.00 -14.40
C SER A 12 -11.69 1.75 -13.67
N TRP A 13 -11.83 0.58 -14.30
CA TRP A 13 -11.41 -0.71 -13.74
C TRP A 13 -9.91 -0.75 -13.54
N ARG A 14 -9.48 -1.15 -12.34
CA ARG A 14 -8.09 -1.47 -12.05
C ARG A 14 -7.80 -2.91 -12.46
N ARG A 15 -6.56 -3.22 -12.73
CA ARG A 15 -6.12 -4.57 -13.13
C ARG A 15 -5.95 -5.49 -11.91
N THR A 16 -6.99 -5.60 -11.12
CA THR A 16 -7.04 -6.36 -9.86
C THR A 16 -8.17 -7.38 -9.88
N ALA A 17 -7.89 -8.58 -9.41
CA ALA A 17 -8.87 -9.62 -9.13
C ALA A 17 -8.91 -9.89 -7.62
N ILE A 18 -10.10 -9.87 -7.03
CA ILE A 18 -10.31 -10.26 -5.63
C ILE A 18 -11.12 -11.55 -5.61
N VAL A 19 -10.53 -12.63 -5.09
CA VAL A 19 -11.13 -13.96 -4.97
C VAL A 19 -11.32 -14.28 -3.50
N SER A 20 -12.53 -14.55 -3.08
CA SER A 20 -12.86 -14.78 -1.67
C SER A 20 -13.78 -15.97 -1.47
N GLN A 21 -13.48 -16.83 -0.49
CA GLN A 21 -14.43 -17.84 -0.04
C GLN A 21 -15.65 -17.25 0.65
N SER A 22 -15.50 -16.05 1.27
CA SER A 22 -16.61 -15.37 1.93
C SER A 22 -17.13 -14.21 1.08
N GLY A 23 -18.40 -14.31 0.65
CA GLY A 23 -19.08 -13.24 -0.08
C GLY A 23 -19.30 -12.00 0.79
N ALA A 24 -19.60 -12.18 2.08
CA ALA A 24 -19.76 -11.06 3.02
C ALA A 24 -18.44 -10.31 3.23
N PHE A 25 -17.33 -11.04 3.39
CA PHE A 25 -16.00 -10.42 3.48
C PHE A 25 -15.70 -9.58 2.24
N LEU A 26 -15.90 -10.15 1.06
CA LEU A 26 -15.66 -9.50 -0.22
C LEU A 26 -16.42 -8.16 -0.33
N LEU A 27 -17.72 -8.19 -0.08
CA LEU A 27 -18.58 -7.00 -0.17
C LEU A 27 -18.19 -5.94 0.86
N ASN A 28 -17.87 -6.35 2.09
CA ASN A 28 -17.47 -5.41 3.15
C ASN A 28 -16.12 -4.74 2.84
N ARG A 29 -15.14 -5.49 2.33
CA ARG A 29 -13.83 -4.90 1.95
C ARG A 29 -13.99 -3.95 0.79
N PHE A 30 -14.73 -4.35 -0.24
CA PHE A 30 -14.98 -3.52 -1.40
C PHE A 30 -15.75 -2.22 -1.05
N SER A 31 -16.75 -2.30 -0.17
CA SER A 31 -17.52 -1.12 0.23
C SER A 31 -16.71 -0.11 1.07
N GLN A 32 -15.64 -0.55 1.73
CA GLN A 32 -14.74 0.31 2.50
C GLN A 32 -13.65 0.99 1.65
N ALA A 33 -13.39 0.50 0.45
CA ALA A 33 -12.39 1.04 -0.45
C ALA A 33 -12.93 1.00 -1.90
N PRO A 34 -13.93 1.82 -2.21
CA PRO A 34 -14.54 1.85 -3.53
C PRO A 34 -13.54 2.26 -4.63
N GLU A 35 -12.48 2.97 -4.27
CA GLU A 35 -11.39 3.37 -5.14
C GLU A 35 -10.57 2.19 -5.69
N MET A 36 -10.61 1.01 -5.06
CA MET A 36 -9.94 -0.20 -5.58
C MET A 36 -10.50 -0.64 -6.94
N SER A 37 -11.79 -0.43 -7.19
CA SER A 37 -12.47 -0.67 -8.46
C SER A 37 -11.95 -1.90 -9.25
N PRO A 38 -11.91 -3.11 -8.65
CA PRO A 38 -11.26 -4.27 -9.25
C PRO A 38 -12.01 -4.74 -10.52
N ALA A 39 -11.26 -5.31 -11.48
CA ALA A 39 -11.83 -5.92 -12.68
C ALA A 39 -12.66 -7.16 -12.34
N TYR A 40 -12.28 -7.90 -11.29
CA TYR A 40 -12.96 -9.11 -10.86
C TYR A 40 -13.23 -9.11 -9.35
N LEU A 41 -14.48 -9.37 -8.98
CA LEU A 41 -14.93 -9.69 -7.63
C LEU A 41 -15.58 -11.07 -7.65
N ILE A 42 -14.88 -12.08 -7.14
CA ILE A 42 -15.29 -13.48 -7.22
C ILE A 42 -15.54 -14.06 -5.83
N SER A 43 -16.77 -14.48 -5.56
CA SER A 43 -17.10 -15.23 -4.36
C SER A 43 -17.17 -16.72 -4.68
N MET A 44 -16.28 -17.50 -4.05
CA MET A 44 -16.14 -18.95 -4.28
C MET A 44 -17.06 -19.80 -3.39
N GLY A 45 -17.50 -19.24 -2.25
CA GLY A 45 -18.23 -20.03 -1.25
C GLY A 45 -17.42 -21.28 -0.83
N ASN A 46 -18.07 -22.42 -0.74
CA ASN A 46 -17.46 -23.69 -0.28
C ASN A 46 -16.67 -24.44 -1.36
N GLN A 47 -16.35 -23.78 -2.48
CA GLN A 47 -15.59 -24.40 -3.58
C GLN A 47 -16.23 -25.73 -4.05
N THR A 48 -17.53 -25.70 -4.35
CA THR A 48 -18.27 -26.92 -4.71
C THR A 48 -17.88 -27.43 -6.10
N ASP A 49 -17.65 -26.53 -7.05
CA ASP A 49 -17.27 -26.82 -8.43
C ASP A 49 -15.83 -26.33 -8.70
N LEU A 50 -15.63 -25.02 -8.78
CA LEU A 50 -14.31 -24.42 -8.98
C LEU A 50 -13.58 -24.24 -7.63
N THR A 51 -12.28 -24.49 -7.63
CA THR A 51 -11.40 -24.31 -6.48
C THR A 51 -10.60 -23.01 -6.54
N LEU A 52 -9.96 -22.63 -5.43
CA LEU A 52 -9.02 -21.51 -5.42
C LEU A 52 -7.83 -21.76 -6.36
N GLY A 53 -7.38 -23.03 -6.47
CA GLY A 53 -6.34 -23.42 -7.42
C GLY A 53 -6.76 -23.23 -8.87
N ASP A 54 -8.03 -23.50 -9.20
CA ASP A 54 -8.55 -23.27 -10.55
C ASP A 54 -8.62 -21.79 -10.88
N MET A 55 -9.09 -20.96 -9.96
CA MET A 55 -9.10 -19.51 -10.13
C MET A 55 -7.70 -18.94 -10.29
N MET A 56 -6.76 -19.36 -9.45
CA MET A 56 -5.38 -18.87 -9.54
C MET A 56 -4.76 -19.23 -10.89
N ARG A 57 -4.99 -20.44 -11.41
CA ARG A 57 -4.53 -20.85 -12.75
C ARG A 57 -5.11 -20.00 -13.87
N HIS A 58 -6.38 -19.61 -13.77
CA HIS A 58 -7.01 -18.71 -14.75
C HIS A 58 -6.27 -17.37 -14.85
N PHE A 59 -5.83 -16.82 -13.69
CA PHE A 59 -5.17 -15.51 -13.67
C PHE A 59 -3.68 -15.53 -14.05
N ILE A 60 -3.03 -16.68 -14.17
CA ILE A 60 -1.61 -16.78 -14.58
C ILE A 60 -1.37 -16.04 -15.90
N SER A 61 -2.23 -16.31 -16.89
CA SER A 61 -2.12 -15.76 -18.26
C SER A 61 -3.11 -14.64 -18.56
N SER A 62 -3.90 -14.20 -17.58
CA SER A 62 -4.89 -13.13 -17.80
C SER A 62 -4.20 -11.79 -18.02
N ASP A 63 -4.54 -11.10 -19.10
CA ASP A 63 -4.08 -9.73 -19.35
C ASP A 63 -4.91 -8.66 -18.61
N GLU A 64 -5.97 -9.08 -17.90
CA GLU A 64 -6.89 -8.16 -17.23
C GLU A 64 -6.60 -8.00 -15.72
N ALA A 65 -5.77 -8.87 -15.14
CA ALA A 65 -5.39 -8.80 -13.73
C ALA A 65 -3.87 -8.93 -13.52
N ASP A 66 -3.26 -7.94 -12.91
CA ASP A 66 -1.86 -7.93 -12.49
C ASP A 66 -1.70 -8.17 -10.99
N VAL A 67 -2.74 -7.81 -10.23
CA VAL A 67 -2.82 -8.01 -8.78
C VAL A 67 -3.94 -9.01 -8.50
N ILE A 68 -3.64 -10.10 -7.80
CA ILE A 68 -4.60 -11.12 -7.42
C ILE A 68 -4.65 -11.21 -5.90
N ALA A 69 -5.75 -10.82 -5.29
CA ALA A 69 -5.95 -10.86 -3.85
C ALA A 69 -6.87 -12.02 -3.47
N VAL A 70 -6.43 -12.88 -2.56
CA VAL A 70 -7.16 -14.10 -2.20
C VAL A 70 -7.43 -14.18 -0.70
N TYR A 71 -8.70 -14.28 -0.33
CA TYR A 71 -9.15 -14.64 1.01
C TYR A 71 -9.53 -16.12 1.04
N ALA A 72 -8.82 -16.91 1.84
CA ALA A 72 -9.04 -18.34 1.95
C ALA A 72 -9.33 -18.79 3.38
N GLU A 73 -10.36 -19.62 3.56
CA GLU A 73 -10.68 -20.31 4.81
C GLU A 73 -10.08 -21.72 4.83
N GLY A 74 -9.99 -22.38 3.67
CA GLY A 74 -9.41 -23.70 3.51
C GLY A 74 -9.28 -24.10 2.05
N PHE A 75 -8.64 -25.22 1.81
CA PHE A 75 -8.47 -25.82 0.49
C PHE A 75 -9.15 -27.20 0.44
N LYS A 76 -9.58 -27.60 -0.76
CA LYS A 76 -9.96 -29.00 -1.04
C LYS A 76 -8.70 -29.87 -1.10
N ASP A 77 -8.88 -31.18 -1.07
CA ASP A 77 -7.78 -32.14 -1.13
C ASP A 77 -6.84 -31.86 -2.30
N LEU A 78 -5.54 -31.74 -1.99
CA LEU A 78 -4.47 -31.42 -2.92
C LEU A 78 -4.56 -30.04 -3.60
N ASP A 79 -5.66 -29.28 -3.42
CA ASP A 79 -5.83 -27.98 -4.06
C ASP A 79 -4.88 -26.92 -3.50
N GLY A 80 -4.53 -26.99 -2.21
CA GLY A 80 -3.53 -26.09 -1.62
C GLY A 80 -2.16 -26.17 -2.30
N LEU A 81 -1.74 -27.37 -2.73
CA LEU A 81 -0.51 -27.56 -3.48
C LEU A 81 -0.63 -26.98 -4.90
N ARG A 82 -1.75 -27.25 -5.58
CA ARG A 82 -2.04 -26.69 -6.91
C ARG A 82 -2.09 -25.17 -6.88
N PHE A 83 -2.71 -24.61 -5.86
CA PHE A 83 -2.77 -23.17 -5.63
C PHE A 83 -1.37 -22.58 -5.44
N ALA A 84 -0.51 -23.17 -4.57
CA ALA A 84 0.85 -22.71 -4.38
C ALA A 84 1.70 -22.76 -5.66
N GLN A 85 1.55 -23.82 -6.46
CA GLN A 85 2.21 -23.93 -7.76
C GLN A 85 1.74 -22.83 -8.72
N ALA A 86 0.42 -22.59 -8.80
CA ALA A 86 -0.15 -21.54 -9.63
C ALA A 86 0.26 -20.13 -9.18
N VAL A 87 0.36 -19.88 -7.86
CA VAL A 87 0.92 -18.63 -7.30
C VAL A 87 2.35 -18.42 -7.78
N ARG A 88 3.19 -19.46 -7.67
CA ARG A 88 4.60 -19.35 -8.09
C ARG A 88 4.73 -19.05 -9.58
N GLU A 89 3.91 -19.66 -10.42
CA GLU A 89 3.89 -19.40 -11.85
C GLU A 89 3.38 -17.99 -12.16
N ALA A 90 2.29 -17.55 -11.54
CA ALA A 90 1.76 -16.20 -11.71
C ALA A 90 2.79 -15.14 -11.32
N VAL A 91 3.49 -15.33 -10.19
CA VAL A 91 4.52 -14.42 -9.72
C VAL A 91 5.72 -14.37 -10.68
N ARG A 92 6.15 -15.50 -11.24
CA ARG A 92 7.18 -15.53 -12.30
C ARG A 92 6.75 -14.80 -13.56
N ASN A 93 5.46 -14.80 -13.87
CA ASN A 93 4.87 -14.03 -14.97
C ASN A 93 4.63 -12.54 -14.61
N GLY A 94 5.20 -12.05 -13.49
CA GLY A 94 5.13 -10.64 -13.08
C GLY A 94 3.86 -10.26 -12.31
N LYS A 95 2.96 -11.19 -12.02
CA LYS A 95 1.77 -10.94 -11.20
C LYS A 95 2.15 -10.72 -9.74
N GLN A 96 1.32 -9.98 -9.02
CA GLN A 96 1.44 -9.82 -7.57
C GLN A 96 0.27 -10.54 -6.89
N VAL A 97 0.56 -11.40 -5.94
CA VAL A 97 -0.47 -12.17 -5.24
C VAL A 97 -0.47 -11.77 -3.77
N ILE A 98 -1.60 -11.28 -3.28
CA ILE A 98 -1.84 -10.99 -1.86
C ILE A 98 -2.71 -12.10 -1.30
N PHE A 99 -2.30 -12.69 -0.19
CA PHE A 99 -3.01 -13.82 0.38
C PHE A 99 -3.32 -13.61 1.85
N TYR A 100 -4.57 -13.82 2.22
CA TYR A 100 -5.01 -13.88 3.61
C TYR A 100 -5.60 -15.26 3.92
N LYS A 101 -5.05 -15.94 4.92
CA LYS A 101 -5.56 -17.22 5.43
C LYS A 101 -6.33 -17.01 6.73
N ALA A 102 -7.62 -17.31 6.72
CA ALA A 102 -8.40 -17.35 7.94
C ALA A 102 -8.08 -18.58 8.80
N GLY A 103 -8.38 -18.50 10.10
CA GLY A 103 -8.17 -19.61 11.03
C GLY A 103 -6.73 -19.73 11.54
N ARG A 104 -6.09 -18.60 11.85
CA ARG A 104 -4.71 -18.53 12.39
C ARG A 104 -4.61 -19.06 13.83
N THR A 105 -5.61 -18.78 14.66
CA THR A 105 -5.68 -19.24 16.03
C THR A 105 -6.52 -20.51 16.15
N PRO A 106 -6.40 -21.31 17.24
CA PRO A 106 -7.28 -22.45 17.46
C PRO A 106 -8.77 -22.07 17.44
N GLU A 107 -9.14 -20.93 18.00
CA GLU A 107 -10.51 -20.41 18.03
C GLU A 107 -10.98 -20.03 16.62
N GLY A 108 -10.13 -19.33 15.87
CA GLY A 108 -10.39 -18.98 14.47
C GLY A 108 -10.52 -20.22 13.58
N LYS A 109 -9.69 -21.25 13.80
CA LYS A 109 -9.80 -22.53 13.11
C LYS A 109 -11.12 -23.23 13.41
N ASN A 110 -11.57 -23.24 14.66
CA ASN A 110 -12.85 -23.81 15.05
C ASN A 110 -14.02 -23.05 14.40
N ALA A 111 -13.94 -21.72 14.35
CA ALA A 111 -14.96 -20.92 13.71
C ALA A 111 -15.06 -21.19 12.19
N THR A 112 -13.93 -21.33 11.49
CA THR A 112 -13.93 -21.68 10.05
C THR A 112 -14.45 -23.10 9.81
N SER A 113 -14.13 -24.07 10.67
CA SER A 113 -14.60 -25.46 10.53
C SER A 113 -16.11 -25.61 10.72
N GLY A 114 -16.72 -24.76 11.55
CA GLY A 114 -18.17 -24.74 11.78
C GLY A 114 -18.96 -24.14 10.60
N HIS A 115 -18.37 -23.26 9.80
CA HIS A 115 -19.00 -22.60 8.66
C HIS A 115 -18.77 -23.31 7.33
N THR A 116 -17.63 -23.95 7.18
CA THR A 116 -17.26 -24.65 5.95
C THR A 116 -16.93 -26.09 6.31
N ALA A 117 -17.56 -27.06 5.64
CA ALA A 117 -17.20 -28.47 5.74
C ALA A 117 -15.78 -28.77 5.23
N SER A 118 -14.94 -27.76 5.09
CA SER A 118 -13.55 -27.88 4.68
C SER A 118 -12.67 -28.16 5.90
N LEU A 119 -11.84 -29.19 5.81
CA LEU A 119 -10.73 -29.44 6.73
C LEU A 119 -9.84 -28.21 6.73
N ALA A 120 -9.92 -27.37 7.75
CA ALA A 120 -9.00 -26.26 7.93
C ALA A 120 -7.59 -26.85 8.12
N GLY A 121 -6.77 -26.83 7.08
CA GLY A 121 -5.40 -27.31 7.12
C GLY A 121 -4.58 -26.56 8.17
N ASP A 122 -3.34 -27.01 8.41
CA ASP A 122 -2.42 -26.33 9.30
C ASP A 122 -2.10 -24.92 8.75
N TYR A 123 -2.33 -23.89 9.59
CA TYR A 123 -2.12 -22.49 9.20
C TYR A 123 -0.66 -22.22 8.84
N MET A 124 0.29 -22.70 9.69
CA MET A 124 1.71 -22.44 9.50
C MET A 124 2.26 -23.09 8.23
N VAL A 125 1.82 -24.33 7.95
CA VAL A 125 2.20 -25.02 6.71
C VAL A 125 1.66 -24.27 5.51
N CYS A 126 0.39 -23.87 5.53
CA CYS A 126 -0.23 -23.10 4.45
C CYS A 126 0.48 -21.77 4.23
N GLU A 127 0.67 -20.98 5.29
CA GLU A 127 1.35 -19.69 5.24
C GLU A 127 2.74 -19.80 4.62
N ASN A 128 3.57 -20.71 5.14
CA ASN A 128 4.94 -20.86 4.65
C ASN A 128 4.99 -21.34 3.19
N CYS A 129 4.14 -22.29 2.78
CA CYS A 129 4.09 -22.75 1.40
C CYS A 129 3.69 -21.63 0.42
N ILE A 130 2.67 -20.84 0.77
CA ILE A 130 2.17 -19.76 -0.08
C ILE A 130 3.15 -18.59 -0.12
N ARG A 131 3.79 -18.26 1.02
CA ARG A 131 4.86 -17.26 1.09
C ARG A 131 6.06 -17.68 0.22
N GLN A 132 6.51 -18.93 0.31
CA GLN A 132 7.59 -19.45 -0.54
C GLN A 132 7.23 -19.50 -2.03
N ALA A 133 5.94 -19.57 -2.35
CA ALA A 133 5.46 -19.44 -3.72
C ALA A 133 5.55 -17.99 -4.24
N GLY A 134 5.72 -17.01 -3.37
CA GLY A 134 5.91 -15.60 -3.71
C GLY A 134 4.71 -14.69 -3.42
N ALA A 135 3.68 -15.20 -2.72
CA ALA A 135 2.58 -14.34 -2.29
C ALA A 135 2.98 -13.45 -1.12
N ILE A 136 2.42 -12.26 -1.08
CA ILE A 136 2.48 -11.33 0.04
C ILE A 136 1.41 -11.76 1.05
N MET A 137 1.85 -12.13 2.26
CA MET A 137 0.96 -12.63 3.29
C MET A 137 0.40 -11.49 4.13
N ALA A 138 -0.93 -11.35 4.15
CA ALA A 138 -1.62 -10.43 5.04
C ALA A 138 -1.98 -11.14 6.37
N ARG A 139 -1.80 -10.45 7.51
CA ARG A 139 -2.03 -10.98 8.86
C ARG A 139 -3.39 -10.62 9.44
N ASN A 140 -3.99 -9.56 8.92
CA ASN A 140 -5.32 -9.08 9.31
C ASN A 140 -6.04 -8.45 8.12
N PHE A 141 -7.33 -8.12 8.30
CA PHE A 141 -8.18 -7.62 7.23
C PHE A 141 -7.77 -6.23 6.73
N THR A 142 -7.27 -5.40 7.62
CA THR A 142 -6.81 -4.05 7.27
C THR A 142 -5.56 -4.12 6.40
N GLU A 143 -4.57 -4.91 6.85
CA GLU A 143 -3.33 -5.14 6.11
C GLU A 143 -3.58 -5.79 4.74
N PHE A 144 -4.56 -6.73 4.65
CA PHE A 144 -4.96 -7.30 3.37
C PHE A 144 -5.41 -6.22 2.37
N GLN A 145 -6.24 -5.29 2.81
CA GLN A 145 -6.72 -4.19 1.98
C GLN A 145 -5.60 -3.21 1.61
N GLU A 146 -4.76 -2.86 2.57
CA GLU A 146 -3.64 -1.94 2.36
C GLU A 146 -2.58 -2.51 1.41
N LEU A 147 -2.28 -3.80 1.52
CA LEU A 147 -1.36 -4.47 0.60
C LEU A 147 -1.91 -4.52 -0.83
N ILE A 148 -3.23 -4.66 -1.01
CA ILE A 148 -3.86 -4.55 -2.33
C ILE A 148 -3.63 -3.15 -2.90
N LEU A 149 -3.88 -2.10 -2.12
CA LEU A 149 -3.68 -0.71 -2.55
C LEU A 149 -2.21 -0.42 -2.92
N LEU A 150 -1.25 -0.91 -2.13
CA LEU A 150 0.18 -0.80 -2.46
C LEU A 150 0.51 -1.56 -3.76
N ALA A 151 0.03 -2.78 -3.91
CA ALA A 151 0.30 -3.60 -5.09
C ALA A 151 -0.29 -2.98 -6.37
N GLU A 152 -1.48 -2.39 -6.30
CA GLU A 152 -2.09 -1.67 -7.41
C GLU A 152 -1.28 -0.42 -7.79
N ALA A 153 -0.94 0.40 -6.79
CA ALA A 153 -0.22 1.64 -7.02
C ALA A 153 1.20 1.39 -7.56
N PHE A 154 1.89 0.37 -7.02
CA PHE A 154 3.31 0.11 -7.30
C PHE A 154 3.54 -1.04 -8.28
N ARG A 155 2.50 -1.47 -9.04
CA ARG A 155 2.63 -2.60 -9.98
C ARG A 155 3.77 -2.45 -11.00
N ASN A 156 4.07 -1.21 -11.39
CA ASN A 156 5.10 -0.87 -12.35
C ASN A 156 6.36 -0.26 -11.70
N ASP A 157 6.42 -0.23 -10.37
CA ASP A 157 7.53 0.38 -9.66
C ASP A 157 8.67 -0.61 -9.42
N ALA A 158 9.88 -0.09 -9.43
CA ALA A 158 11.07 -0.87 -9.12
C ALA A 158 11.30 -0.91 -7.61
N VAL A 159 11.26 -2.09 -7.03
CA VAL A 159 11.67 -2.35 -5.64
C VAL A 159 13.08 -2.92 -5.64
N ASN A 160 14.10 -2.12 -5.32
CA ASN A 160 15.51 -2.51 -5.44
C ASN A 160 16.21 -2.74 -4.11
N GLY A 161 15.60 -2.34 -3.00
CA GLY A 161 16.14 -2.46 -1.65
C GLY A 161 15.12 -2.03 -0.62
N LYS A 162 15.57 -1.77 0.61
CA LYS A 162 14.74 -1.39 1.76
C LYS A 162 15.21 -0.09 2.42
N ARG A 163 15.88 0.79 1.67
CA ARG A 163 16.38 2.07 2.16
C ARG A 163 15.27 3.12 2.02
N LEU A 164 14.77 3.55 3.15
CA LEU A 164 13.68 4.51 3.27
C LEU A 164 14.21 5.94 3.28
N GLY A 165 13.59 6.82 2.49
CA GLY A 165 13.58 8.26 2.67
C GLY A 165 12.28 8.63 3.38
N ALA A 166 12.37 9.34 4.50
CA ALA A 166 11.21 9.74 5.29
C ALA A 166 11.23 11.25 5.50
N VAL A 167 10.10 11.91 5.26
CA VAL A 167 9.96 13.37 5.44
C VAL A 167 8.59 13.70 6.02
N SER A 168 8.52 14.64 6.94
CA SER A 168 7.26 15.15 7.50
C SER A 168 7.37 16.63 7.84
N GLY A 169 6.24 17.35 7.73
CA GLY A 169 6.07 18.69 8.29
C GLY A 169 5.94 18.72 9.80
N ALA A 170 5.82 17.57 10.47
CA ALA A 170 5.59 17.45 11.91
C ALA A 170 6.66 16.57 12.58
N GLY A 171 7.37 17.10 13.56
CA GLY A 171 8.47 16.40 14.23
C GLY A 171 8.06 15.09 14.91
N PHE A 172 6.88 15.03 15.53
CA PHE A 172 6.39 13.79 16.15
C PHE A 172 6.25 12.65 15.13
N GLU A 173 5.83 12.97 13.92
CA GLU A 173 5.63 11.99 12.85
C GLU A 173 6.98 11.51 12.30
N ALA A 174 7.97 12.40 12.16
CA ALA A 174 9.33 12.01 11.80
C ALA A 174 9.94 11.03 12.83
N VAL A 175 9.71 11.26 14.13
CA VAL A 175 10.10 10.32 15.19
C VAL A 175 9.34 9.00 15.05
N GLY A 176 8.01 9.04 14.88
CA GLY A 176 7.19 7.84 14.69
C GLY A 176 7.62 7.02 13.48
N MET A 177 8.02 7.68 12.38
CA MET A 177 8.59 7.01 11.20
C MET A 177 9.90 6.29 11.54
N ALA A 178 10.81 6.93 12.30
CA ALA A 178 12.07 6.30 12.71
C ALA A 178 11.84 5.09 13.63
N ASP A 179 10.93 5.20 14.59
CA ASP A 179 10.62 4.13 15.53
C ASP A 179 9.95 2.92 14.87
N SER A 180 9.33 3.12 13.70
CA SER A 180 8.55 2.09 13.00
C SER A 180 9.33 1.32 11.94
N ILE A 181 10.62 1.60 11.70
CA ILE A 181 11.41 0.94 10.63
C ILE A 181 11.75 -0.52 10.91
N GLN A 182 11.63 -0.97 12.16
CA GLN A 182 11.97 -2.33 12.56
C GLN A 182 10.92 -2.93 13.49
N SER A 183 10.66 -4.22 13.29
CA SER A 183 9.86 -5.07 14.18
C SER A 183 10.38 -6.51 14.11
N ASP A 184 9.78 -7.42 14.87
CA ASP A 184 10.08 -8.85 14.79
C ASP A 184 9.71 -9.48 13.43
N GLU A 185 8.92 -8.79 12.62
CA GLU A 185 8.31 -9.32 11.40
C GLU A 185 8.80 -8.65 10.12
N TYR A 186 9.39 -7.46 10.21
CA TYR A 186 9.90 -6.69 9.07
C TYR A 186 11.04 -5.78 9.48
N SER A 187 11.85 -5.39 8.52
CA SER A 187 12.90 -4.39 8.73
C SER A 187 13.11 -3.52 7.50
N MET A 188 13.23 -2.22 7.74
CA MET A 188 13.75 -1.24 6.78
C MET A 188 15.01 -0.59 7.36
N SER A 189 15.71 0.18 6.56
CA SER A 189 16.78 1.05 7.02
C SER A 189 16.57 2.46 6.49
N LEU A 190 16.94 3.47 7.25
CA LEU A 190 16.98 4.84 6.73
C LEU A 190 18.15 4.95 5.73
N GLY A 191 17.84 5.41 4.51
CA GLY A 191 18.86 5.60 3.47
C GLY A 191 19.74 6.80 3.78
N ALA A 192 20.99 6.72 3.39
CA ALA A 192 21.90 7.86 3.42
C ALA A 192 21.75 8.66 2.12
N TYR A 193 21.55 9.96 2.24
CA TYR A 193 21.48 10.84 1.06
C TYR A 193 22.87 11.07 0.46
N ALA A 194 22.94 11.08 -0.87
CA ALA A 194 24.11 11.55 -1.59
C ALA A 194 24.39 13.03 -1.26
N GLU A 195 25.64 13.45 -1.37
CA GLU A 195 26.04 14.83 -1.08
C GLU A 195 25.31 15.85 -1.97
N SER A 196 25.09 15.51 -3.24
CA SER A 196 24.30 16.33 -4.16
C SER A 196 22.87 16.55 -3.71
N THR A 197 22.23 15.47 -3.18
CA THR A 197 20.88 15.52 -2.63
C THR A 197 20.84 16.37 -1.37
N ARG A 198 21.78 16.19 -0.44
CA ARG A 198 21.90 17.01 0.77
C ARG A 198 22.05 18.48 0.44
N SER A 199 22.93 18.79 -0.51
CA SER A 199 23.18 20.18 -0.94
C SER A 199 21.93 20.80 -1.59
N ALA A 200 21.20 20.05 -2.41
CA ALA A 200 19.96 20.53 -3.02
C ALA A 200 18.85 20.77 -1.98
N MET A 201 18.69 19.84 -1.00
CA MET A 201 17.78 20.03 0.13
C MET A 201 18.13 21.28 0.93
N GLN A 202 19.42 21.45 1.25
CA GLN A 202 19.88 22.63 2.02
C GLN A 202 19.64 23.94 1.25
N SER A 203 19.83 23.97 -0.06
CA SER A 203 19.54 25.14 -0.90
C SER A 203 18.07 25.52 -0.83
N CYS A 204 17.16 24.54 -1.00
CA CYS A 204 15.72 24.77 -0.87
C CYS A 204 15.33 25.29 0.51
N ILE A 205 15.86 24.72 1.57
CA ILE A 205 15.62 25.16 2.96
C ILE A 205 16.11 26.61 3.17
N ASN A 206 17.27 26.98 2.63
CA ASN A 206 17.79 28.33 2.71
C ASN A 206 16.92 29.34 1.94
N GLU A 207 16.50 28.99 0.71
CA GLU A 207 15.64 29.82 -0.13
C GLU A 207 14.27 30.10 0.51
N LYS A 208 13.75 29.12 1.26
CA LYS A 208 12.49 29.24 2.00
C LYS A 208 12.66 29.81 3.42
N HIS A 209 13.86 30.23 3.79
CA HIS A 209 14.19 30.80 5.13
C HIS A 209 13.89 29.85 6.30
N LEU A 210 14.01 28.55 6.08
CA LEU A 210 13.80 27.49 7.08
C LEU A 210 15.13 27.01 7.71
N ASP A 211 16.26 27.57 7.34
CA ASP A 211 17.62 27.17 7.72
C ASP A 211 17.89 27.15 9.24
N LYS A 212 17.14 27.95 10.00
CA LYS A 212 17.25 27.98 11.47
C LYS A 212 16.36 26.94 12.17
N LEU A 213 15.44 26.30 11.43
CA LEU A 213 14.43 25.40 11.95
C LEU A 213 14.64 23.96 11.50
N VAL A 214 15.30 23.75 10.35
CA VAL A 214 15.44 22.45 9.70
C VAL A 214 16.90 22.04 9.62
N THR A 215 17.19 20.81 10.05
CA THR A 215 18.49 20.14 9.87
C THR A 215 18.33 18.97 8.94
N ILE A 216 19.15 18.89 7.89
CA ILE A 216 19.05 17.79 6.92
C ILE A 216 19.49 16.47 7.56
N ALA A 217 18.51 15.63 7.83
CA ALA A 217 18.63 14.28 8.40
C ALA A 217 17.66 13.32 7.69
N ASN A 218 17.68 12.06 8.02
CA ASN A 218 16.66 11.08 7.61
C ASN A 218 16.23 10.29 8.86
N PRO A 219 14.96 10.39 9.32
CA PRO A 219 13.86 11.17 8.74
C PRO A 219 14.13 12.67 8.72
N LEU A 220 13.55 13.37 7.75
CA LEU A 220 13.66 14.82 7.60
C LEU A 220 12.41 15.51 8.19
N ASP A 221 12.58 16.21 9.29
CA ASP A 221 11.59 17.14 9.82
C ASP A 221 11.76 18.51 9.13
N ILE A 222 10.81 18.85 8.25
CA ILE A 222 10.85 20.11 7.50
C ILE A 222 10.11 21.26 8.19
N ASN A 223 9.61 21.04 9.41
CA ASN A 223 8.85 22.01 10.22
C ASN A 223 7.45 22.32 9.65
N PRO A 224 6.44 22.59 10.50
CA PRO A 224 5.07 22.94 10.06
C PRO A 224 4.95 24.22 9.22
N GLY A 225 6.01 25.03 9.15
CA GLY A 225 6.08 26.21 8.27
C GLY A 225 6.47 25.91 6.82
N ALA A 226 6.81 24.68 6.50
CA ALA A 226 7.09 24.25 5.14
C ALA A 226 5.81 24.20 4.30
N ASP A 227 5.81 24.86 3.15
CA ASP A 227 4.68 24.89 2.21
C ASP A 227 4.63 23.62 1.34
N ASP A 228 3.60 23.53 0.51
CA ASP A 228 3.37 22.42 -0.44
C ASP A 228 4.55 22.19 -1.39
N GLU A 229 5.23 23.26 -1.77
CA GLU A 229 6.39 23.19 -2.66
C GLU A 229 7.56 22.50 -1.97
N VAL A 230 7.85 22.86 -0.72
CA VAL A 230 8.92 22.22 0.06
C VAL A 230 8.63 20.74 0.26
N HIS A 231 7.40 20.39 0.67
CA HIS A 231 7.00 18.99 0.83
C HIS A 231 7.24 18.15 -0.42
N ALA A 232 6.71 18.61 -1.57
CA ALA A 232 6.83 17.89 -2.82
C ALA A 232 8.28 17.82 -3.32
N HIS A 233 9.03 18.92 -3.19
CA HIS A 233 10.43 18.98 -3.64
C HIS A 233 11.34 18.07 -2.81
N MET A 234 11.15 17.98 -1.48
CA MET A 234 11.91 17.04 -0.65
C MET A 234 11.63 15.59 -1.05
N ALA A 235 10.36 15.23 -1.30
CA ALA A 235 10.02 13.89 -1.78
C ALA A 235 10.64 13.59 -3.16
N GLU A 236 10.66 14.57 -4.06
CA GLU A 236 11.28 14.47 -5.38
C GLU A 236 12.79 14.22 -5.28
N LEU A 237 13.50 14.99 -4.46
CA LEU A 237 14.94 14.84 -4.24
C LEU A 237 15.28 13.45 -3.65
N MET A 238 14.46 12.96 -2.70
CA MET A 238 14.63 11.63 -2.12
C MET A 238 14.38 10.53 -3.17
N LEU A 239 13.33 10.64 -3.98
CA LEU A 239 13.03 9.66 -5.03
C LEU A 239 14.11 9.61 -6.11
N ASN A 240 14.76 10.74 -6.39
CA ASN A 240 15.87 10.82 -7.34
C ASN A 240 17.20 10.27 -6.79
N ASP A 241 17.35 10.14 -5.47
CA ASP A 241 18.58 9.67 -4.82
C ASP A 241 18.74 8.15 -4.97
N GLU A 242 19.90 7.70 -5.43
CA GLU A 242 20.21 6.27 -5.57
C GLU A 242 20.37 5.56 -4.21
N GLY A 243 20.60 6.30 -3.13
CA GLY A 243 20.63 5.82 -1.75
C GLY A 243 19.26 5.51 -1.16
N ILE A 244 18.17 5.85 -1.86
CA ILE A 244 16.78 5.70 -1.42
C ILE A 244 16.03 4.75 -2.34
N ASP A 245 15.32 3.78 -1.76
CA ASP A 245 14.53 2.78 -2.49
C ASP A 245 13.02 3.04 -2.43
N ALA A 246 12.54 3.74 -1.40
CA ALA A 246 11.16 4.16 -1.23
C ALA A 246 11.06 5.44 -0.40
N VAL A 247 9.98 6.19 -0.54
CA VAL A 247 9.73 7.42 0.22
C VAL A 247 8.39 7.34 0.96
N VAL A 248 8.39 7.76 2.23
CA VAL A 248 7.19 8.05 3.01
C VAL A 248 7.17 9.55 3.31
N ILE A 249 6.09 10.22 2.93
CA ILE A 249 5.88 11.64 3.17
C ILE A 249 4.69 11.86 4.11
N GLY A 250 4.94 12.48 5.24
CA GLY A 250 3.93 12.99 6.16
C GLY A 250 3.44 14.37 5.69
N LEU A 251 2.15 14.44 5.47
CA LEU A 251 1.47 15.67 5.09
C LEU A 251 0.66 16.14 6.29
N ASP A 252 1.20 17.10 7.05
CA ASP A 252 0.47 17.70 8.18
C ASP A 252 -0.79 18.43 7.66
N PRO A 253 -1.98 17.82 7.81
CA PRO A 253 -3.19 18.38 7.21
C PRO A 253 -3.72 19.61 7.99
N HIS A 254 -3.17 19.90 9.17
CA HIS A 254 -3.54 21.03 10.01
C HIS A 254 -2.59 22.22 9.83
N SER A 255 -1.52 22.09 9.06
CA SER A 255 -0.62 23.19 8.76
C SER A 255 -1.34 24.33 8.05
N PRO A 256 -1.16 25.58 8.45
CA PRO A 256 -1.81 26.73 7.83
C PRO A 256 -1.24 27.09 6.45
N VAL A 257 -0.20 26.39 5.99
CA VAL A 257 0.50 26.68 4.73
C VAL A 257 0.35 25.54 3.71
N THR A 258 -0.50 24.53 4.01
CA THR A 258 -0.75 23.40 3.11
C THR A 258 -2.22 23.37 2.62
N HIS A 259 -2.41 22.93 1.38
CA HIS A 259 -3.71 22.88 0.70
C HIS A 259 -4.32 21.47 0.84
N THR A 260 -5.14 21.25 1.88
CA THR A 260 -5.61 19.90 2.26
C THR A 260 -7.12 19.75 2.43
N LEU A 261 -7.88 20.86 2.37
CA LEU A 261 -9.34 20.82 2.59
C LEU A 261 -10.11 20.77 1.28
N ALA A 262 -11.09 19.87 1.20
CA ALA A 262 -12.01 19.78 0.08
C ALA A 262 -13.08 20.87 0.11
N GLU A 263 -13.59 21.18 1.31
CA GLU A 263 -14.64 22.18 1.52
C GLU A 263 -14.12 23.28 2.45
N THR A 264 -13.91 24.47 1.90
CA THR A 264 -13.49 25.66 2.66
C THR A 264 -13.72 26.92 1.83
N ASP A 265 -14.07 28.02 2.48
CA ASP A 265 -14.19 29.35 1.88
C ASP A 265 -12.80 30.04 1.77
N VAL A 266 -11.76 29.45 2.34
CA VAL A 266 -10.39 29.98 2.31
C VAL A 266 -9.63 29.30 1.19
N GLU A 267 -9.39 30.01 0.08
CA GLU A 267 -8.71 29.47 -1.10
C GLU A 267 -7.33 28.86 -0.78
N ALA A 268 -6.60 29.48 0.16
CA ALA A 268 -5.28 29.01 0.62
C ALA A 268 -5.30 27.64 1.34
N PHE A 269 -6.47 27.04 1.60
CA PHE A 269 -6.60 25.72 2.21
C PHE A 269 -7.20 24.68 1.29
N ARG A 270 -7.64 25.08 0.10
CA ARG A 270 -8.31 24.19 -0.85
C ARG A 270 -7.34 23.20 -1.47
N MET A 271 -7.65 21.90 -1.36
CA MET A 271 -6.82 20.83 -1.91
C MET A 271 -6.72 20.84 -3.46
N ASP A 272 -7.67 21.49 -4.15
CA ASP A 272 -7.69 21.61 -5.61
C ASP A 272 -7.10 22.93 -6.13
N ALA A 273 -6.51 23.74 -5.25
CA ALA A 273 -5.85 24.97 -5.63
C ALA A 273 -4.65 24.70 -6.56
N PRO A 274 -4.46 25.53 -7.60
CA PRO A 274 -3.31 25.41 -8.51
C PRO A 274 -1.98 25.49 -7.74
N GLY A 275 -1.07 24.57 -8.04
CA GLY A 275 0.24 24.49 -7.38
C GLY A 275 0.19 23.95 -5.95
N GLY A 276 -0.94 23.46 -5.47
CA GLY A 276 -1.09 22.80 -4.17
C GLY A 276 -0.44 21.41 -4.13
N ILE A 277 -0.38 20.84 -2.93
CA ILE A 277 0.33 19.58 -2.66
C ILE A 277 -0.17 18.41 -3.51
N LEU A 278 -1.49 18.35 -3.78
CA LEU A 278 -2.10 17.30 -4.57
C LEU A 278 -1.60 17.29 -6.03
N GLU A 279 -1.52 18.46 -6.66
CA GLU A 279 -1.00 18.61 -8.02
C GLU A 279 0.49 18.29 -8.07
N ARG A 280 1.27 18.85 -7.14
CA ARG A 280 2.73 18.67 -7.07
C ARG A 280 3.12 17.20 -6.84
N LEU A 281 2.51 16.51 -5.87
CA LEU A 281 2.79 15.10 -5.63
C LEU A 281 2.32 14.20 -6.77
N SER A 282 1.25 14.57 -7.49
CA SER A 282 0.83 13.85 -8.69
C SER A 282 1.90 13.89 -9.76
N ALA A 283 2.48 15.07 -10.02
CA ALA A 283 3.57 15.26 -10.98
C ALA A 283 4.83 14.48 -10.57
N VAL A 284 5.18 14.49 -9.27
CA VAL A 284 6.27 13.67 -8.73
C VAL A 284 6.01 12.18 -8.96
N ARG A 285 4.80 11.70 -8.64
CA ARG A 285 4.41 10.29 -8.79
C ARG A 285 4.49 9.81 -10.25
N GLU A 286 4.15 10.65 -11.20
CA GLU A 286 4.21 10.34 -12.63
C GLU A 286 5.66 10.19 -13.14
N ARG A 287 6.59 10.94 -12.58
CA ARG A 287 8.00 10.98 -13.02
C ARG A 287 8.84 9.84 -12.48
N PHE A 288 8.54 9.35 -11.27
CA PHE A 288 9.37 8.37 -10.59
C PHE A 288 8.69 7.00 -10.53
N ARG A 289 9.51 5.94 -10.60
CA ARG A 289 9.10 4.52 -10.51
C ARG A 289 9.66 3.86 -9.25
N LYS A 290 9.73 4.62 -8.16
CA LYS A 290 10.00 4.14 -6.81
C LYS A 290 8.74 4.30 -5.96
N PRO A 291 8.48 3.42 -4.99
CA PRO A 291 7.35 3.56 -4.08
C PRO A 291 7.32 4.90 -3.36
N LEU A 292 6.20 5.61 -3.45
CA LEU A 292 5.88 6.83 -2.72
C LEU A 292 4.59 6.63 -1.96
N VAL A 293 4.64 6.73 -0.64
CA VAL A 293 3.50 6.60 0.27
C VAL A 293 3.29 7.92 0.99
N ALA A 294 2.04 8.37 1.10
CA ALA A 294 1.69 9.53 1.90
C ALA A 294 1.08 9.11 3.26
N VAL A 295 1.30 9.94 4.27
CA VAL A 295 0.60 9.88 5.55
C VAL A 295 -0.18 11.17 5.72
N VAL A 296 -1.46 11.05 6.05
CA VAL A 296 -2.35 12.17 6.36
C VAL A 296 -3.02 11.88 7.69
N ASP A 297 -2.37 12.29 8.77
CA ASP A 297 -2.83 12.07 10.14
C ASP A 297 -3.79 13.19 10.55
N GLY A 298 -5.09 12.90 10.42
CA GLY A 298 -6.15 13.85 10.70
C GLY A 298 -7.52 13.21 10.72
N GLY A 299 -8.52 13.99 11.12
CA GLY A 299 -9.90 13.53 11.24
C GLY A 299 -10.59 13.24 9.91
N ALA A 300 -11.89 12.93 9.98
CA ALA A 300 -12.71 12.56 8.82
C ALA A 300 -12.81 13.67 7.76
N GLN A 301 -12.63 14.92 8.13
CA GLN A 301 -12.63 16.07 7.22
C GLN A 301 -11.54 15.99 6.14
N PHE A 302 -10.46 15.22 6.38
CA PHE A 302 -9.38 15.00 5.42
C PHE A 302 -9.56 13.73 4.57
N GLU A 303 -10.66 13.00 4.73
CA GLU A 303 -10.90 11.81 3.90
C GLU A 303 -11.03 12.12 2.40
N PRO A 304 -11.66 13.24 1.97
CA PRO A 304 -11.64 13.64 0.57
C PRO A 304 -10.21 13.84 0.01
N PHE A 305 -9.32 14.42 0.80
CA PHE A 305 -7.92 14.61 0.41
C PHE A 305 -7.16 13.27 0.30
N ARG A 306 -7.36 12.34 1.26
CA ARG A 306 -6.80 10.98 1.16
C ARG A 306 -7.29 10.26 -0.10
N ASN A 307 -8.58 10.36 -0.41
CA ASN A 307 -9.16 9.75 -1.61
C ASN A 307 -8.57 10.36 -2.89
N ALA A 308 -8.42 11.68 -2.94
CA ALA A 308 -7.82 12.36 -4.08
C ALA A 308 -6.35 11.93 -4.34
N LEU A 309 -5.59 11.64 -3.30
CA LEU A 309 -4.22 11.08 -3.42
C LEU A 309 -4.25 9.63 -3.93
N ARG A 310 -5.16 8.78 -3.40
CA ARG A 310 -5.32 7.38 -3.85
C ARG A 310 -5.71 7.28 -5.33
N GLU A 311 -6.60 8.14 -5.80
CA GLU A 311 -6.99 8.25 -7.21
C GLU A 311 -5.80 8.56 -8.13
N ARG A 312 -4.77 9.22 -7.60
CA ARG A 312 -3.51 9.55 -8.29
C ARG A 312 -2.41 8.51 -8.10
N ASN A 313 -2.78 7.30 -7.67
CA ASN A 313 -1.85 6.20 -7.38
C ASN A 313 -0.79 6.54 -6.32
N ILE A 314 -1.16 7.37 -5.35
CA ILE A 314 -0.37 7.64 -4.14
C ILE A 314 -1.10 6.97 -2.98
N PRO A 315 -0.65 5.81 -2.50
CA PRO A 315 -1.23 5.16 -1.32
C PRO A 315 -1.14 6.08 -0.11
N VAL A 316 -2.21 6.14 0.66
CA VAL A 316 -2.31 7.02 1.82
C VAL A 316 -2.69 6.23 3.06
N PHE A 317 -1.99 6.51 4.15
CA PHE A 317 -2.25 5.94 5.46
C PHE A 317 -2.66 7.03 6.46
N PRO A 318 -3.50 6.69 7.45
CA PRO A 318 -3.90 7.65 8.48
C PRO A 318 -2.81 7.90 9.53
N VAL A 319 -1.81 6.99 9.66
CA VAL A 319 -0.71 7.10 10.63
C VAL A 319 0.58 6.50 10.06
N CYS A 320 1.72 7.03 10.46
CA CYS A 320 3.02 6.71 9.87
C CYS A 320 3.50 5.29 10.20
N ASP A 321 3.24 4.76 11.38
CA ASP A 321 3.62 3.41 11.79
C ASP A 321 2.99 2.34 10.87
N ARG A 322 1.71 2.47 10.54
CA ARG A 322 1.04 1.58 9.57
C ARG A 322 1.60 1.71 8.16
N ALA A 323 1.88 2.95 7.73
CA ALA A 323 2.47 3.20 6.42
C ALA A 323 3.80 2.45 6.26
N ILE A 324 4.68 2.58 7.23
CA ILE A 324 6.00 1.95 7.21
C ILE A 324 5.90 0.43 7.35
N ALA A 325 5.09 -0.09 8.27
CA ALA A 325 4.89 -1.52 8.46
C ALA A 325 4.39 -2.20 7.18
N THR A 326 3.32 -1.67 6.58
CA THR A 326 2.74 -2.26 5.37
C THR A 326 3.67 -2.12 4.16
N LEU A 327 4.34 -0.96 4.00
CA LEU A 327 5.33 -0.76 2.95
C LEU A 327 6.51 -1.72 3.10
N SER A 328 7.00 -1.94 4.32
CA SER A 328 8.10 -2.87 4.59
C SER A 328 7.75 -4.30 4.19
N LEU A 329 6.58 -4.81 4.61
CA LEU A 329 6.08 -6.12 4.22
C LEU A 329 5.96 -6.27 2.71
N TYR A 330 5.42 -5.24 2.05
CA TYR A 330 5.32 -5.21 0.59
C TYR A 330 6.70 -5.31 -0.06
N MET A 331 7.63 -4.46 0.34
CA MET A 331 8.97 -4.41 -0.26
C MET A 331 9.75 -5.71 -0.02
N GLU A 332 9.69 -6.28 1.19
CA GLU A 332 10.34 -7.58 1.50
C GLU A 332 9.84 -8.70 0.59
N ALA A 333 8.52 -8.81 0.43
CA ALA A 333 7.94 -9.81 -0.45
C ALA A 333 8.36 -9.60 -1.92
N ARG A 334 8.40 -8.35 -2.39
CA ARG A 334 8.84 -8.03 -3.76
C ARG A 334 10.33 -8.36 -3.98
N LEU A 335 11.16 -8.13 -2.99
CA LEU A 335 12.59 -8.48 -3.06
C LEU A 335 12.83 -9.99 -3.05
N MET A 336 12.06 -10.73 -2.24
CA MET A 336 12.12 -12.19 -2.22
C MET A 336 11.84 -12.80 -3.59
N VAL A 337 10.85 -12.25 -4.30
CA VAL A 337 10.44 -12.73 -5.63
C VAL A 337 11.50 -12.49 -6.70
N LYS A 338 12.34 -11.46 -6.58
CA LYS A 338 13.46 -11.24 -7.51
C LYS A 338 14.44 -12.41 -7.60
N GLY A 339 14.55 -13.22 -6.55
CA GLY A 339 15.35 -14.44 -6.55
C GLY A 339 14.69 -15.62 -7.27
N PHE A 340 13.48 -15.48 -7.84
CA PHE A 340 12.78 -16.53 -8.58
C PHE A 340 12.99 -16.48 -10.10
N VAL A 341 13.58 -15.39 -10.59
CA VAL A 341 13.85 -15.13 -12.01
C VAL A 341 15.27 -15.52 -12.36
#